data_234b0bd005e8131a2050748045d55f9d
#
_entry.id   234b0bd005e8131a2050748045d55f9d
#
_cell.length_a   1.000
_cell.length_b   1.000
_cell.length_c   1.000
_cell.angle_alpha   90.00
_cell.angle_beta   90.00
_cell.angle_gamma   90.00
#
_symmetry.space_group_name_H-M   'P 1'
#
loop_
_entity.id
_entity.type
_entity.pdbx_description
1 polymer ?
#
loop_
_entity_poly.entity_id
_entity_poly.type
_entity_poly.pdbx_seq_one_letter_code
_entity_poly.pdbx_strand_id
1 'polypeptide(L)'
;MIKVAIMGFGTIGSGVAEVLDINKKSIAARVGDEVELKYVLDLRDFEGDPIQEKIVHDYKVIAEDPEVAIVVETMGGVEPAYTFVKTMLEAGKHVTTSNKALVAAKGAELIALAKEKNVNFMFEASVGGGIPIIRPLNSCLTADEIEEITGIVNGTTNYMMTEMTEKGADFNEVLKDAQAKGYAEKDPTADVEGYDACRKIAILTSLVCGQQVDFEDIHTEGITKITPTDIKYAQAMGRAIKLLATSKKGPKGYTAIVAPFLLPASHPLYAVNGVFNAILVHGNVLGDAMFYGSGAGKLPTASAVVADVVEMAKNLDKNIPIEWSSKKLELVDYKEWENRFFIRTTADKAAVERVFGTVTYVQAEGVTGELGFVTEKISEADCEKKEAELGNILQKIRVA
;
A
#
# COMPACT_ATOMS: atom_id res chain seq x y z
N MET A 1 -11.75 25.13 21.25
CA MET A 1 -12.28 23.77 21.01
C MET A 1 -12.44 23.57 19.52
N ILE A 2 -11.80 22.56 18.96
CA ILE A 2 -11.76 22.26 17.52
C ILE A 2 -12.83 21.19 17.22
N LYS A 3 -13.77 21.53 16.35
CA LYS A 3 -14.86 20.61 15.96
C LYS A 3 -14.45 19.80 14.75
N VAL A 4 -14.69 18.48 14.83
CA VAL A 4 -14.41 17.50 13.80
C VAL A 4 -15.71 16.86 13.32
N ALA A 5 -15.82 16.55 12.03
CA ALA A 5 -16.88 15.71 11.47
C ALA A 5 -16.30 14.47 10.82
N ILE A 6 -17.05 13.36 10.82
CA ILE A 6 -16.68 12.11 10.17
C ILE A 6 -17.70 11.84 9.06
N MET A 7 -17.24 11.54 7.85
CA MET A 7 -18.06 11.09 6.71
C MET A 7 -17.84 9.60 6.49
N GLY A 8 -18.88 8.80 6.79
CA GLY A 8 -18.87 7.34 6.81
C GLY A 8 -18.59 6.76 8.20
N PHE A 9 -19.57 6.05 8.77
CA PHE A 9 -19.46 5.43 10.09
C PHE A 9 -19.40 3.90 10.00
N GLY A 10 -18.52 3.43 9.11
CA GLY A 10 -18.13 2.03 9.01
C GLY A 10 -17.04 1.66 10.04
N THR A 11 -16.27 0.63 9.73
CA THR A 11 -15.20 0.13 10.60
C THR A 11 -14.19 1.23 10.95
N ILE A 12 -13.75 2.01 9.96
CA ILE A 12 -12.72 3.04 10.22
C ILE A 12 -13.32 4.28 10.87
N GLY A 13 -14.46 4.78 10.42
CA GLY A 13 -15.10 5.96 11.01
C GLY A 13 -15.48 5.75 12.46
N SER A 14 -16.05 4.59 12.84
CA SER A 14 -16.31 4.24 14.24
C SER A 14 -15.02 4.11 15.05
N GLY A 15 -13.94 3.61 14.44
CA GLY A 15 -12.61 3.57 15.05
C GLY A 15 -12.05 4.98 15.32
N VAL A 16 -12.23 5.92 14.39
CA VAL A 16 -11.82 7.32 14.58
C VAL A 16 -12.53 7.95 15.78
N ALA A 17 -13.86 7.77 15.87
CA ALA A 17 -14.64 8.25 17.03
C ALA A 17 -14.11 7.64 18.33
N GLU A 18 -13.84 6.33 18.35
CA GLU A 18 -13.29 5.62 19.49
C GLU A 18 -11.91 6.13 19.91
N VAL A 19 -10.99 6.33 18.95
CA VAL A 19 -9.63 6.86 19.24
C VAL A 19 -9.68 8.28 19.75
N LEU A 20 -10.55 9.15 19.21
CA LEU A 20 -10.76 10.51 19.69
C LEU A 20 -11.25 10.52 21.15
N ASP A 21 -12.12 9.59 21.54
CA ASP A 21 -12.63 9.47 22.91
C ASP A 21 -11.57 8.89 23.86
N ILE A 22 -11.02 7.72 23.56
CA ILE A 22 -10.02 7.03 24.40
C ILE A 22 -8.80 7.93 24.68
N ASN A 23 -8.31 8.65 23.68
CA ASN A 23 -7.11 9.46 23.77
C ASN A 23 -7.39 10.98 23.93
N LYS A 24 -8.63 11.37 24.25
CA LYS A 24 -9.06 12.78 24.33
C LYS A 24 -8.06 13.68 25.06
N LYS A 25 -7.62 13.28 26.27
CA LYS A 25 -6.67 14.08 27.07
C LYS A 25 -5.29 14.20 26.43
N SER A 26 -4.78 13.12 25.87
CA SER A 26 -3.48 13.13 25.19
C SER A 26 -3.50 13.94 23.90
N ILE A 27 -4.58 13.85 23.15
CA ILE A 27 -4.80 14.64 21.93
C ILE A 27 -4.88 16.14 22.30
N ALA A 28 -5.70 16.52 23.28
CA ALA A 28 -5.82 17.91 23.72
C ALA A 28 -4.47 18.49 24.17
N ALA A 29 -3.69 17.73 24.92
CA ALA A 29 -2.36 18.17 25.36
C ALA A 29 -1.37 18.39 24.19
N ARG A 30 -1.49 17.61 23.10
CA ARG A 30 -0.64 17.74 21.91
C ARG A 30 -1.07 18.88 21.00
N VAL A 31 -2.35 19.12 20.89
CA VAL A 31 -2.96 20.18 20.07
C VAL A 31 -2.92 21.55 20.77
N GLY A 32 -2.98 21.55 22.09
CA GLY A 32 -3.14 22.77 22.90
C GLY A 32 -4.59 23.22 23.06
N ASP A 33 -5.55 22.47 22.52
CA ASP A 33 -6.98 22.71 22.61
C ASP A 33 -7.76 21.39 22.58
N GLU A 34 -9.02 21.40 23.03
CA GLU A 34 -9.88 20.21 22.93
C GLU A 34 -10.30 19.95 21.48
N VAL A 35 -10.32 18.67 21.11
CA VAL A 35 -10.82 18.17 19.81
C VAL A 35 -12.09 17.38 20.07
N GLU A 36 -13.20 17.76 19.44
CA GLU A 36 -14.51 17.20 19.68
C GLU A 36 -15.20 16.77 18.39
N LEU A 37 -15.75 15.56 18.37
CA LEU A 37 -16.60 15.07 17.28
C LEU A 37 -17.97 15.75 17.35
N LYS A 38 -18.32 16.53 16.33
CA LYS A 38 -19.61 17.24 16.23
C LYS A 38 -20.63 16.49 15.40
N TYR A 39 -20.24 16.04 14.20
CA TYR A 39 -21.12 15.38 13.25
C TYR A 39 -20.55 14.07 12.74
N VAL A 40 -21.46 13.16 12.40
CA VAL A 40 -21.18 11.93 11.66
C VAL A 40 -22.16 11.84 10.49
N LEU A 41 -21.64 11.86 9.27
CA LEU A 41 -22.42 11.61 8.07
C LEU A 41 -22.49 10.11 7.79
N ASP A 42 -23.69 9.56 7.81
CA ASP A 42 -23.96 8.18 7.36
C ASP A 42 -25.39 8.10 6.82
N LEU A 43 -25.66 7.14 5.93
CA LEU A 43 -27.00 6.88 5.42
C LEU A 43 -27.87 6.11 6.43
N ARG A 44 -27.23 5.46 7.40
CA ARG A 44 -27.88 4.63 8.41
C ARG A 44 -28.13 5.43 9.69
N ASP A 45 -29.17 5.04 10.43
CA ASP A 45 -29.37 5.40 11.82
C ASP A 45 -28.72 4.37 12.74
N PHE A 46 -28.35 4.80 13.93
CA PHE A 46 -27.69 3.98 14.96
C PHE A 46 -28.48 4.03 16.25
N GLU A 47 -29.77 3.62 16.19
CA GLU A 47 -30.68 3.66 17.33
C GLU A 47 -30.10 2.94 18.55
N GLY A 48 -30.13 3.62 19.69
CA GLY A 48 -29.57 3.11 20.95
C GLY A 48 -28.07 3.30 21.13
N ASP A 49 -27.34 3.77 20.11
CA ASP A 49 -25.94 4.19 20.22
C ASP A 49 -25.86 5.70 20.52
N PRO A 50 -25.04 6.15 21.47
CA PRO A 50 -24.84 7.60 21.74
C PRO A 50 -24.43 8.41 20.49
N ILE A 51 -23.88 7.79 19.46
CA ILE A 51 -23.49 8.46 18.21
C ILE A 51 -24.71 8.97 17.44
N GLN A 52 -25.90 8.43 17.67
CA GLN A 52 -27.14 8.83 16.99
C GLN A 52 -27.42 10.35 17.09
N GLU A 53 -27.08 10.95 18.22
CA GLU A 53 -27.26 12.40 18.42
C GLU A 53 -26.39 13.26 17.50
N LYS A 54 -25.35 12.68 16.88
CA LYS A 54 -24.41 13.34 15.98
C LYS A 54 -24.64 13.01 14.51
N ILE A 55 -25.57 12.07 14.21
CA ILE A 55 -25.83 11.63 12.84
C ILE A 55 -26.50 12.74 12.02
N VAL A 56 -25.95 12.94 10.84
CA VAL A 56 -26.53 13.76 9.77
C VAL A 56 -26.54 12.96 8.48
N HIS A 57 -27.55 13.21 7.62
CA HIS A 57 -27.73 12.49 6.36
C HIS A 57 -27.38 13.32 5.12
N ASP A 58 -27.14 14.62 5.31
CA ASP A 58 -26.74 15.53 4.24
C ASP A 58 -25.36 16.13 4.56
N TYR A 59 -24.39 15.90 3.69
CA TYR A 59 -23.02 16.43 3.83
C TYR A 59 -22.98 17.97 3.83
N LYS A 60 -23.99 18.64 3.28
CA LYS A 60 -24.09 20.10 3.29
C LYS A 60 -24.19 20.67 4.69
N VAL A 61 -24.82 19.94 5.62
CA VAL A 61 -24.86 20.35 7.05
C VAL A 61 -23.45 20.54 7.60
N ILE A 62 -22.51 19.66 7.21
CA ILE A 62 -21.10 19.74 7.61
C ILE A 62 -20.40 20.89 6.87
N ALA A 63 -20.65 21.00 5.55
CA ALA A 63 -20.01 22.01 4.71
C ALA A 63 -20.36 23.44 5.14
N GLU A 64 -21.62 23.68 5.46
CA GLU A 64 -22.17 25.01 5.80
C GLU A 64 -21.93 25.43 7.27
N ASP A 65 -21.57 24.50 8.15
CA ASP A 65 -21.32 24.82 9.56
C ASP A 65 -19.91 25.40 9.76
N PRO A 66 -19.81 26.71 10.12
CA PRO A 66 -18.51 27.37 10.29
C PRO A 66 -17.70 26.88 11.51
N GLU A 67 -18.35 26.19 12.47
CA GLU A 67 -17.63 25.64 13.62
C GLU A 67 -16.83 24.35 13.28
N VAL A 68 -17.20 23.63 12.20
CA VAL A 68 -16.46 22.44 11.80
C VAL A 68 -15.19 22.85 11.09
N ALA A 69 -14.05 22.58 11.70
CA ALA A 69 -12.74 22.91 11.16
C ALA A 69 -12.12 21.75 10.34
N ILE A 70 -12.32 20.50 10.78
CA ILE A 70 -11.68 19.31 10.21
C ILE A 70 -12.73 18.27 9.86
N VAL A 71 -12.57 17.64 8.69
CA VAL A 71 -13.45 16.57 8.21
C VAL A 71 -12.62 15.33 7.94
N VAL A 72 -13.11 14.19 8.40
CA VAL A 72 -12.53 12.87 8.20
C VAL A 72 -13.40 12.10 7.21
N GLU A 73 -12.83 11.64 6.08
CA GLU A 73 -13.51 10.81 5.09
C GLU A 73 -13.06 9.35 5.22
N THR A 74 -14.03 8.44 5.41
CA THR A 74 -13.81 6.99 5.57
C THR A 74 -14.86 6.15 4.83
N MET A 75 -15.40 6.68 3.72
CA MET A 75 -16.48 5.99 2.99
C MET A 75 -15.98 4.92 2.03
N GLY A 76 -14.87 5.18 1.32
CA GLY A 76 -14.34 4.31 0.29
C GLY A 76 -14.93 4.58 -1.12
N GLY A 77 -14.25 4.06 -2.15
CA GLY A 77 -14.57 4.35 -3.55
C GLY A 77 -14.14 5.75 -3.98
N VAL A 78 -14.28 6.09 -5.27
CA VAL A 78 -13.92 7.44 -5.75
C VAL A 78 -15.12 8.38 -5.60
N GLU A 79 -16.30 7.96 -6.04
CA GLU A 79 -17.55 8.70 -5.81
C GLU A 79 -18.44 7.94 -4.81
N PRO A 80 -19.15 8.64 -3.93
CA PRO A 80 -19.30 10.11 -3.81
C PRO A 80 -18.22 10.81 -2.99
N ALA A 81 -17.17 10.09 -2.53
CA ALA A 81 -16.13 10.61 -1.66
C ALA A 81 -15.44 11.86 -2.26
N TYR A 82 -15.12 11.82 -3.55
CA TYR A 82 -14.50 12.96 -4.24
C TYR A 82 -15.36 14.22 -4.18
N THR A 83 -16.65 14.08 -4.54
CA THR A 83 -17.59 15.23 -4.49
C THR A 83 -17.67 15.82 -3.10
N PHE A 84 -17.73 14.99 -2.06
CA PHE A 84 -17.87 15.47 -0.68
C PHE A 84 -16.56 16.10 -0.18
N VAL A 85 -15.42 15.45 -0.40
CA VAL A 85 -14.10 16.00 -0.01
C VAL A 85 -13.84 17.32 -0.71
N LYS A 86 -14.09 17.41 -2.01
CA LYS A 86 -13.94 18.65 -2.78
C LYS A 86 -14.79 19.78 -2.20
N THR A 87 -16.08 19.51 -1.90
CA THR A 87 -16.97 20.48 -1.28
C THR A 87 -16.45 20.95 0.09
N MET A 88 -15.92 20.06 0.91
CA MET A 88 -15.34 20.45 2.22
C MET A 88 -14.12 21.35 2.07
N LEU A 89 -13.21 21.03 1.13
CA LEU A 89 -12.04 21.87 0.85
C LEU A 89 -12.46 23.25 0.30
N GLU A 90 -13.44 23.28 -0.62
CA GLU A 90 -14.02 24.54 -1.15
C GLU A 90 -14.67 25.39 -0.06
N ALA A 91 -15.27 24.76 0.95
CA ALA A 91 -15.83 25.41 2.13
C ALA A 91 -14.77 25.84 3.17
N GLY A 92 -13.48 25.69 2.86
CA GLY A 92 -12.39 26.09 3.76
C GLY A 92 -12.15 25.15 4.93
N LYS A 93 -12.53 23.88 4.83
CA LYS A 93 -12.31 22.87 5.87
C LYS A 93 -11.09 22.01 5.55
N HIS A 94 -10.33 21.66 6.58
CA HIS A 94 -9.26 20.67 6.47
C HIS A 94 -9.85 19.28 6.31
N VAL A 95 -9.25 18.42 5.49
CA VAL A 95 -9.77 17.06 5.23
C VAL A 95 -8.66 16.02 5.37
N THR A 96 -8.96 14.92 6.06
CA THR A 96 -8.15 13.69 6.00
C THR A 96 -8.98 12.53 5.46
N THR A 97 -8.32 11.60 4.75
CA THR A 97 -8.97 10.42 4.20
C THR A 97 -8.13 9.16 4.38
N SER A 98 -8.80 8.02 4.58
CA SER A 98 -8.20 6.68 4.50
C SER A 98 -8.39 6.02 3.14
N ASN A 99 -9.01 6.71 2.18
CA ASN A 99 -9.50 6.18 0.92
C ASN A 99 -8.43 6.18 -0.16
N LYS A 100 -7.69 5.06 -0.27
CA LYS A 100 -6.64 4.91 -1.27
C LYS A 100 -7.11 5.07 -2.72
N ALA A 101 -8.37 4.67 -3.03
CA ALA A 101 -8.91 4.81 -4.38
C ALA A 101 -9.10 6.29 -4.75
N LEU A 102 -9.61 7.09 -3.83
CA LEU A 102 -9.74 8.54 -3.97
C LEU A 102 -8.37 9.20 -4.16
N VAL A 103 -7.42 8.87 -3.29
CA VAL A 103 -6.07 9.47 -3.31
C VAL A 103 -5.33 9.12 -4.60
N ALA A 104 -5.34 7.84 -5.02
CA ALA A 104 -4.68 7.42 -6.25
C ALA A 104 -5.27 8.11 -7.50
N ALA A 105 -6.61 8.29 -7.55
CA ALA A 105 -7.28 8.84 -8.72
C ALA A 105 -7.35 10.38 -8.73
N LYS A 106 -7.38 11.04 -7.56
CA LYS A 106 -7.69 12.47 -7.41
C LYS A 106 -6.75 13.22 -6.46
N GLY A 107 -5.72 12.58 -5.94
CA GLY A 107 -4.82 13.15 -4.94
C GLY A 107 -4.21 14.47 -5.39
N ALA A 108 -3.62 14.52 -6.57
CA ALA A 108 -3.00 15.74 -7.11
C ALA A 108 -3.99 16.93 -7.20
N GLU A 109 -5.22 16.67 -7.66
CA GLU A 109 -6.27 17.68 -7.78
C GLU A 109 -6.69 18.21 -6.40
N LEU A 110 -6.93 17.31 -5.44
CA LEU A 110 -7.36 17.67 -4.08
C LEU A 110 -6.25 18.38 -3.30
N ILE A 111 -4.99 18.02 -3.48
CA ILE A 111 -3.82 18.71 -2.91
C ILE A 111 -3.72 20.13 -3.47
N ALA A 112 -3.88 20.30 -4.78
CA ALA A 112 -3.85 21.62 -5.40
C ALA A 112 -4.99 22.51 -4.90
N LEU A 113 -6.20 21.97 -4.78
CA LEU A 113 -7.35 22.69 -4.23
C LEU A 113 -7.13 23.08 -2.76
N ALA A 114 -6.63 22.15 -1.94
CA ALA A 114 -6.33 22.43 -0.53
C ALA A 114 -5.29 23.58 -0.39
N LYS A 115 -4.26 23.57 -1.23
CA LYS A 115 -3.26 24.64 -1.30
C LYS A 115 -3.90 25.99 -1.70
N GLU A 116 -4.77 26.00 -2.71
CA GLU A 116 -5.50 27.20 -3.16
C GLU A 116 -6.35 27.79 -2.04
N LYS A 117 -7.04 26.94 -1.26
CA LYS A 117 -7.92 27.35 -0.15
C LYS A 117 -7.18 27.57 1.16
N ASN A 118 -5.87 27.41 1.21
CA ASN A 118 -5.04 27.48 2.42
C ASN A 118 -5.51 26.55 3.55
N VAL A 119 -5.98 25.35 3.18
CA VAL A 119 -6.37 24.27 4.10
C VAL A 119 -5.51 23.03 3.84
N ASN A 120 -5.66 21.99 4.65
CA ASN A 120 -4.87 20.76 4.54
C ASN A 120 -5.72 19.63 3.97
N PHE A 121 -5.16 18.86 3.03
CA PHE A 121 -5.66 17.56 2.61
C PHE A 121 -4.60 16.51 2.96
N MET A 122 -4.93 15.61 3.90
CA MET A 122 -4.03 14.59 4.42
C MET A 122 -4.60 13.20 4.18
N PHE A 123 -3.72 12.20 4.10
CA PHE A 123 -4.13 10.84 3.71
C PHE A 123 -3.18 9.75 4.23
N GLU A 124 -2.64 9.92 5.47
CA GLU A 124 -1.71 8.95 6.07
C GLU A 124 -2.25 7.52 6.01
N ALA A 125 -3.53 7.34 6.35
CA ALA A 125 -4.16 6.02 6.41
C ALA A 125 -4.47 5.40 5.03
N SER A 126 -4.19 6.08 3.93
CA SER A 126 -4.40 5.54 2.57
C SER A 126 -3.37 4.48 2.20
N VAL A 127 -2.18 4.49 2.82
CA VAL A 127 -1.12 3.50 2.63
C VAL A 127 -0.61 3.01 3.97
N GLY A 128 -0.44 1.68 4.10
CA GLY A 128 0.15 1.09 5.29
C GLY A 128 -0.75 1.05 6.54
N GLY A 129 -2.01 1.42 6.43
CA GLY A 129 -2.97 1.39 7.55
C GLY A 129 -2.50 2.19 8.75
N GLY A 130 -2.03 1.51 9.82
CA GLY A 130 -1.49 2.16 11.02
C GLY A 130 -0.01 2.53 10.94
N ILE A 131 0.69 2.17 9.85
CA ILE A 131 2.11 2.47 9.66
C ILE A 131 2.26 3.92 9.18
N PRO A 132 3.00 4.79 9.87
CA PRO A 132 3.27 6.13 9.38
C PRO A 132 4.28 6.06 8.22
N ILE A 133 3.88 6.51 7.03
CA ILE A 133 4.75 6.55 5.83
C ILE A 133 4.60 7.84 5.03
N ILE A 134 3.38 8.33 4.83
CA ILE A 134 3.13 9.54 4.03
C ILE A 134 3.77 10.74 4.71
N ARG A 135 3.52 10.94 6.00
CA ARG A 135 4.10 12.04 6.77
C ARG A 135 5.62 11.93 6.93
N PRO A 136 6.22 10.76 7.23
CA PRO A 136 7.66 10.59 7.19
C PRO A 136 8.29 11.00 5.85
N LEU A 137 7.74 10.60 4.71
CA LEU A 137 8.23 11.02 3.40
C LEU A 137 8.16 12.55 3.23
N ASN A 138 7.06 13.16 3.69
CA ASN A 138 6.82 14.61 3.53
C ASN A 138 7.54 15.49 4.55
N SER A 139 7.92 14.97 5.73
CA SER A 139 8.38 15.81 6.85
C SER A 139 9.67 15.33 7.51
N CYS A 140 9.97 14.03 7.46
CA CYS A 140 11.11 13.46 8.19
C CYS A 140 12.28 13.12 7.25
N LEU A 141 12.00 12.68 6.04
CA LEU A 141 12.99 12.22 5.06
C LEU A 141 13.28 13.27 3.98
N THR A 142 13.01 14.54 4.28
CA THR A 142 13.09 15.66 3.32
C THR A 142 14.51 16.10 2.99
N ALA A 143 15.53 15.61 3.69
CA ALA A 143 16.94 15.87 3.39
C ALA A 143 17.52 14.88 2.36
N ASP A 144 16.78 13.82 2.04
CA ASP A 144 17.19 12.76 1.12
C ASP A 144 16.46 12.82 -0.21
N GLU A 145 17.16 12.43 -1.27
CA GLU A 145 16.50 11.94 -2.47
C GLU A 145 16.13 10.46 -2.24
N ILE A 146 14.85 10.16 -2.31
CA ILE A 146 14.39 8.78 -2.17
C ILE A 146 14.64 8.05 -3.48
N GLU A 147 15.52 7.06 -3.45
CA GLU A 147 15.94 6.29 -4.62
C GLU A 147 15.12 5.01 -4.79
N GLU A 148 14.66 4.41 -3.68
CA GLU A 148 13.84 3.20 -3.74
C GLU A 148 12.82 3.18 -2.61
N ILE A 149 11.60 2.73 -2.92
CA ILE A 149 10.59 2.31 -1.95
C ILE A 149 10.19 0.88 -2.30
N THR A 150 10.33 -0.01 -1.33
CA THR A 150 9.93 -1.42 -1.49
C THR A 150 9.13 -1.85 -0.28
N GLY A 151 7.94 -2.42 -0.48
CA GLY A 151 7.07 -2.75 0.65
C GLY A 151 6.27 -4.04 0.47
N ILE A 152 6.03 -4.67 1.61
CA ILE A 152 4.95 -5.61 1.82
C ILE A 152 3.77 -4.78 2.33
N VAL A 153 2.87 -4.40 1.44
CA VAL A 153 1.80 -3.41 1.72
C VAL A 153 0.39 -3.99 1.68
N ASN A 154 0.29 -5.33 1.58
CA ASN A 154 -0.98 -6.05 1.65
C ASN A 154 -0.89 -7.18 2.68
N GLY A 155 -1.65 -7.06 3.77
CA GLY A 155 -1.63 -8.03 4.88
C GLY A 155 -2.23 -9.39 4.51
N THR A 156 -3.25 -9.42 3.64
CA THR A 156 -3.91 -10.66 3.18
C THR A 156 -2.92 -11.55 2.43
N THR A 157 -2.25 -11.01 1.43
CA THR A 157 -1.27 -11.75 0.63
C THR A 157 -0.04 -12.15 1.44
N ASN A 158 0.43 -11.28 2.35
CA ASN A 158 1.55 -11.64 3.21
C ASN A 158 1.18 -12.76 4.19
N TYR A 159 -0.03 -12.72 4.77
CA TYR A 159 -0.56 -13.80 5.58
C TYR A 159 -0.61 -15.11 4.78
N MET A 160 -1.18 -15.08 3.57
CA MET A 160 -1.29 -16.26 2.72
C MET A 160 0.10 -16.85 2.38
N MET A 161 1.06 -16.02 1.99
CA MET A 161 2.43 -16.47 1.69
C MET A 161 3.12 -17.04 2.93
N THR A 162 2.86 -16.49 4.13
CA THR A 162 3.38 -17.01 5.39
C THR A 162 2.83 -18.41 5.68
N GLU A 163 1.50 -18.57 5.64
CA GLU A 163 0.83 -19.83 5.91
C GLU A 163 1.21 -20.93 4.91
N MET A 164 1.28 -20.60 3.61
CA MET A 164 1.75 -21.51 2.57
C MET A 164 3.19 -21.98 2.85
N THR A 165 4.05 -21.07 3.31
CA THR A 165 5.45 -21.37 3.62
C THR A 165 5.59 -22.23 4.87
N GLU A 166 4.85 -21.93 5.94
CA GLU A 166 4.97 -22.61 7.23
C GLU A 166 4.27 -23.99 7.24
N LYS A 167 3.12 -24.10 6.58
CA LYS A 167 2.29 -25.31 6.59
C LYS A 167 2.44 -26.18 5.34
N GLY A 168 3.07 -25.68 4.27
CA GLY A 168 3.13 -26.37 2.97
C GLY A 168 1.76 -26.52 2.30
N ALA A 169 0.78 -25.72 2.72
CA ALA A 169 -0.60 -25.74 2.23
C ALA A 169 -0.71 -25.09 0.84
N ASP A 170 -1.75 -25.44 0.08
CA ASP A 170 -1.99 -24.82 -1.21
C ASP A 170 -2.71 -23.47 -1.10
N PHE A 171 -2.66 -22.70 -2.19
CA PHE A 171 -3.27 -21.37 -2.28
C PHE A 171 -4.75 -21.37 -1.89
N ASN A 172 -5.55 -22.31 -2.38
CA ASN A 172 -7.01 -22.30 -2.14
C ASN A 172 -7.35 -22.68 -0.69
N GLU A 173 -6.58 -23.55 -0.09
CA GLU A 173 -6.73 -23.91 1.33
C GLU A 173 -6.46 -22.71 2.22
N VAL A 174 -5.34 -22.02 1.98
CA VAL A 174 -4.95 -20.83 2.76
C VAL A 174 -5.90 -19.66 2.51
N LEU A 175 -6.41 -19.48 1.28
CA LEU A 175 -7.40 -18.44 0.99
C LEU A 175 -8.68 -18.66 1.80
N LYS A 176 -9.19 -19.88 1.90
CA LYS A 176 -10.37 -20.20 2.72
C LYS A 176 -10.12 -19.90 4.20
N ASP A 177 -8.93 -20.22 4.69
CA ASP A 177 -8.56 -19.91 6.09
C ASP A 177 -8.48 -18.38 6.30
N ALA A 178 -7.88 -17.64 5.37
CA ALA A 178 -7.86 -16.18 5.41
C ALA A 178 -9.26 -15.55 5.41
N GLN A 179 -10.18 -16.09 4.59
CA GLN A 179 -11.59 -15.66 4.57
C GLN A 179 -12.31 -15.99 5.88
N ALA A 180 -12.10 -17.18 6.44
CA ALA A 180 -12.70 -17.59 7.71
C ALA A 180 -12.23 -16.71 8.90
N LYS A 181 -10.99 -16.24 8.85
CA LYS A 181 -10.41 -15.32 9.84
C LYS A 181 -10.73 -13.83 9.59
N GLY A 182 -11.40 -13.51 8.48
CA GLY A 182 -11.74 -12.14 8.10
C GLY A 182 -10.57 -11.32 7.55
N TYR A 183 -9.47 -11.97 7.16
CA TYR A 183 -8.32 -11.31 6.51
C TYR A 183 -8.52 -11.13 5.01
N ALA A 184 -9.34 -11.96 4.37
CA ALA A 184 -9.75 -11.82 2.98
C ALA A 184 -11.26 -11.67 2.88
N GLU A 185 -11.72 -10.81 1.97
CA GLU A 185 -13.13 -10.67 1.63
C GLU A 185 -13.61 -11.85 0.76
N LYS A 186 -14.93 -11.92 0.52
CA LYS A 186 -15.52 -12.94 -0.35
C LYS A 186 -14.96 -12.87 -1.78
N ASP A 187 -14.75 -11.65 -2.30
CA ASP A 187 -14.01 -11.41 -3.52
C ASP A 187 -12.61 -10.87 -3.16
N PRO A 188 -11.57 -11.71 -3.15
CA PRO A 188 -10.23 -11.34 -2.76
C PRO A 188 -9.39 -10.80 -3.92
N THR A 189 -9.96 -10.63 -5.11
CA THR A 189 -9.23 -10.33 -6.37
C THR A 189 -8.29 -9.13 -6.20
N ALA A 190 -8.75 -8.06 -5.57
CA ALA A 190 -7.93 -6.87 -5.38
C ALA A 190 -6.65 -7.14 -4.57
N ASP A 191 -6.72 -8.09 -3.62
CA ASP A 191 -5.56 -8.49 -2.81
C ASP A 191 -4.69 -9.48 -3.58
N VAL A 192 -5.25 -10.63 -3.98
CA VAL A 192 -4.47 -11.76 -4.49
C VAL A 192 -3.86 -11.52 -5.88
N GLU A 193 -4.45 -10.63 -6.69
CA GLU A 193 -3.89 -10.18 -7.97
C GLU A 193 -2.98 -8.94 -7.83
N GLY A 194 -2.80 -8.41 -6.61
CA GLY A 194 -1.85 -7.33 -6.32
C GLY A 194 -2.35 -5.92 -6.58
N TYR A 195 -3.62 -5.72 -6.96
CA TYR A 195 -4.15 -4.39 -7.31
C TYR A 195 -4.22 -3.44 -6.11
N ASP A 196 -4.44 -3.94 -4.90
CA ASP A 196 -4.36 -3.14 -3.68
C ASP A 196 -2.93 -2.60 -3.47
N ALA A 197 -1.93 -3.46 -3.60
CA ALA A 197 -0.52 -3.08 -3.48
C ALA A 197 -0.09 -2.11 -4.60
N CYS A 198 -0.64 -2.30 -5.81
CA CYS A 198 -0.40 -1.44 -6.96
C CYS A 198 -0.87 0.00 -6.72
N ARG A 199 -2.08 0.22 -6.23
CA ARG A 199 -2.57 1.56 -5.89
C ARG A 199 -1.72 2.23 -4.81
N LYS A 200 -1.27 1.46 -3.82
CA LYS A 200 -0.43 1.99 -2.74
C LYS A 200 0.96 2.41 -3.23
N ILE A 201 1.61 1.62 -4.07
CA ILE A 201 2.92 2.02 -4.61
C ILE A 201 2.80 3.18 -5.60
N ALA A 202 1.70 3.31 -6.33
CA ALA A 202 1.43 4.48 -7.16
C ALA A 202 1.38 5.76 -6.33
N ILE A 203 0.68 5.75 -5.18
CA ILE A 203 0.63 6.88 -4.24
C ILE A 203 2.03 7.22 -3.72
N LEU A 204 2.79 6.22 -3.25
CA LEU A 204 4.13 6.44 -2.71
C LEU A 204 5.10 6.96 -3.78
N THR A 205 5.04 6.43 -5.00
CA THR A 205 5.87 6.89 -6.11
C THR A 205 5.52 8.34 -6.47
N SER A 206 4.22 8.67 -6.54
CA SER A 206 3.77 10.03 -6.82
C SER A 206 4.28 11.05 -5.81
N LEU A 207 4.29 10.69 -4.53
CA LEU A 207 4.81 11.54 -3.46
C LEU A 207 6.31 11.80 -3.59
N VAL A 208 7.11 10.78 -3.88
CA VAL A 208 8.57 10.95 -3.95
C VAL A 208 9.04 11.58 -5.24
N CYS A 209 8.31 11.43 -6.35
CA CYS A 209 8.65 12.07 -7.61
C CYS A 209 7.98 13.44 -7.83
N GLY A 210 6.98 13.80 -6.99
CA GLY A 210 6.20 15.04 -7.11
C GLY A 210 5.29 15.12 -8.33
N GLN A 211 4.97 13.98 -8.97
CA GLN A 211 4.15 13.91 -10.18
C GLN A 211 3.12 12.78 -10.06
N GLN A 212 2.05 12.85 -10.85
CA GLN A 212 1.01 11.81 -10.89
C GLN A 212 1.55 10.53 -11.53
N VAL A 213 1.45 9.43 -10.79
CA VAL A 213 1.66 8.07 -11.30
C VAL A 213 0.31 7.36 -11.39
N ASP A 214 -0.06 6.95 -12.59
CA ASP A 214 -1.28 6.18 -12.80
C ASP A 214 -1.00 4.72 -12.48
N PHE A 215 -1.80 4.13 -11.60
CA PHE A 215 -1.59 2.74 -11.17
C PHE A 215 -1.80 1.74 -12.32
N GLU A 216 -2.54 2.11 -13.36
CA GLU A 216 -2.73 1.32 -14.58
C GLU A 216 -1.44 1.13 -15.39
N ASP A 217 -0.47 2.03 -15.23
CA ASP A 217 0.83 1.94 -15.91
C ASP A 217 1.83 1.03 -15.16
N ILE A 218 1.48 0.57 -13.96
CA ILE A 218 2.34 -0.27 -13.13
C ILE A 218 2.10 -1.74 -13.46
N HIS A 219 3.15 -2.43 -13.90
CA HIS A 219 3.08 -3.88 -14.10
C HIS A 219 2.78 -4.58 -12.77
N THR A 220 1.74 -5.42 -12.78
CA THR A 220 1.22 -6.05 -11.56
C THR A 220 1.02 -7.54 -11.76
N GLU A 221 1.69 -8.33 -10.92
CA GLU A 221 1.55 -9.78 -10.80
C GLU A 221 1.13 -10.13 -9.38
N GLY A 222 0.07 -10.93 -9.24
CA GLY A 222 -0.42 -11.42 -7.95
C GLY A 222 0.28 -12.69 -7.48
N ILE A 223 -0.30 -13.32 -6.45
CA ILE A 223 0.22 -14.55 -5.84
C ILE A 223 -0.54 -15.81 -6.27
N THR A 224 -1.55 -15.69 -7.11
CA THR A 224 -2.45 -16.79 -7.51
C THR A 224 -1.76 -17.94 -8.23
N LYS A 225 -0.60 -17.69 -8.83
CA LYS A 225 0.22 -18.68 -9.53
C LYS A 225 1.30 -19.32 -8.65
N ILE A 226 1.47 -18.88 -7.40
CA ILE A 226 2.46 -19.46 -6.48
C ILE A 226 1.97 -20.80 -5.97
N THR A 227 2.80 -21.81 -6.06
CA THR A 227 2.50 -23.20 -5.67
C THR A 227 3.35 -23.67 -4.50
N PRO A 228 2.94 -24.74 -3.79
CA PRO A 228 3.80 -25.36 -2.77
C PRO A 228 5.16 -25.83 -3.31
N THR A 229 5.26 -26.17 -4.60
CA THR A 229 6.53 -26.52 -5.22
C THR A 229 7.48 -25.33 -5.32
N ASP A 230 6.96 -24.13 -5.63
CA ASP A 230 7.76 -22.88 -5.64
C ASP A 230 8.33 -22.59 -4.26
N ILE A 231 7.53 -22.82 -3.22
CA ILE A 231 7.95 -22.65 -1.82
C ILE A 231 9.07 -23.61 -1.44
N LYS A 232 8.98 -24.90 -1.87
CA LYS A 232 10.08 -25.87 -1.65
C LYS A 232 11.39 -25.42 -2.28
N TYR A 233 11.33 -24.88 -3.50
CA TYR A 233 12.52 -24.32 -4.14
C TYR A 233 13.05 -23.07 -3.42
N ALA A 234 12.15 -22.20 -2.97
CA ALA A 234 12.53 -21.01 -2.18
C ALA A 234 13.25 -21.43 -0.90
N GLN A 235 12.72 -22.42 -0.17
CA GLN A 235 13.34 -22.97 1.05
C GLN A 235 14.70 -23.61 0.76
N ALA A 236 14.81 -24.37 -0.34
CA ALA A 236 16.10 -24.98 -0.77
C ALA A 236 17.18 -23.91 -1.07
N MET A 237 16.75 -22.72 -1.50
CA MET A 237 17.64 -21.56 -1.71
C MET A 237 17.87 -20.71 -0.45
N GLY A 238 17.27 -21.04 0.71
CA GLY A 238 17.30 -20.20 1.90
C GLY A 238 16.59 -18.86 1.72
N ARG A 239 15.52 -18.85 0.90
CA ARG A 239 14.76 -17.64 0.53
C ARG A 239 13.30 -17.75 0.93
N ALA A 240 12.61 -16.61 1.02
CA ALA A 240 11.16 -16.52 1.17
C ALA A 240 10.54 -15.84 -0.05
N ILE A 241 9.35 -16.29 -0.46
CA ILE A 241 8.56 -15.60 -1.48
C ILE A 241 7.71 -14.54 -0.80
N LYS A 242 7.81 -13.29 -1.25
CA LYS A 242 6.99 -12.17 -0.79
C LYS A 242 6.40 -11.43 -1.98
N LEU A 243 5.14 -10.98 -1.88
CA LEU A 243 4.59 -10.02 -2.82
C LEU A 243 5.13 -8.65 -2.47
N LEU A 244 5.97 -8.09 -3.34
CA LEU A 244 6.53 -6.76 -3.15
C LEU A 244 5.87 -5.76 -4.09
N ALA A 245 5.58 -4.59 -3.56
CA ALA A 245 5.31 -3.38 -4.31
C ALA A 245 6.58 -2.52 -4.25
N THR A 246 7.18 -2.24 -5.38
CA THR A 246 8.47 -1.54 -5.42
C THR A 246 8.49 -0.45 -6.47
N SER A 247 9.14 0.66 -6.15
CA SER A 247 9.41 1.79 -7.03
C SER A 247 10.87 2.17 -6.89
N LYS A 248 11.57 2.36 -8.01
CA LYS A 248 13.00 2.64 -8.03
C LYS A 248 13.33 3.73 -9.02
N LYS A 249 14.15 4.71 -8.57
CA LYS A 249 14.72 5.76 -9.40
C LYS A 249 15.97 5.22 -10.12
N GLY A 250 15.96 5.22 -11.42
CA GLY A 250 17.12 4.88 -12.25
C GLY A 250 17.58 6.07 -13.10
N PRO A 251 18.63 5.88 -13.90
CA PRO A 251 19.16 6.96 -14.76
C PRO A 251 18.15 7.49 -15.79
N LYS A 252 17.17 6.69 -16.18
CA LYS A 252 16.14 7.04 -17.18
C LYS A 252 14.82 7.54 -16.55
N GLY A 253 14.66 7.46 -15.24
CA GLY A 253 13.43 7.79 -14.53
C GLY A 253 13.03 6.73 -13.52
N TYR A 254 11.77 6.74 -13.13
CA TYR A 254 11.22 5.78 -12.17
C TYR A 254 10.66 4.54 -12.87
N THR A 255 10.92 3.39 -12.28
CA THR A 255 10.26 2.11 -12.61
C THR A 255 9.43 1.68 -11.41
N ALA A 256 8.21 1.19 -11.62
CA ALA A 256 7.39 0.63 -10.55
C ALA A 256 6.82 -0.73 -10.96
N ILE A 257 6.75 -1.67 -10.01
CA ILE A 257 6.24 -3.03 -10.24
C ILE A 257 5.64 -3.59 -8.96
N VAL A 258 4.62 -4.43 -9.10
CA VAL A 258 4.12 -5.31 -8.04
C VAL A 258 4.26 -6.74 -8.52
N ALA A 259 5.00 -7.54 -7.79
CA ALA A 259 5.23 -8.94 -8.16
C ALA A 259 5.73 -9.79 -6.98
N PRO A 260 5.65 -11.12 -7.07
CA PRO A 260 6.37 -12.02 -6.17
C PRO A 260 7.89 -11.92 -6.37
N PHE A 261 8.62 -11.90 -5.24
CA PHE A 261 10.08 -11.89 -5.19
C PHE A 261 10.61 -12.94 -4.23
N LEU A 262 11.74 -13.54 -4.55
CA LEU A 262 12.52 -14.43 -3.69
C LEU A 262 13.53 -13.60 -2.88
N LEU A 263 13.23 -13.36 -1.60
CA LEU A 263 14.07 -12.58 -0.70
C LEU A 263 15.07 -13.47 0.05
N PRO A 264 16.36 -13.09 0.10
CA PRO A 264 17.34 -13.78 0.96
C PRO A 264 17.08 -13.44 2.44
N ALA A 265 17.54 -14.31 3.35
CA ALA A 265 17.39 -14.09 4.80
C ALA A 265 18.05 -12.79 5.32
N SER A 266 18.98 -12.22 4.56
CA SER A 266 19.62 -10.93 4.88
C SER A 266 18.76 -9.72 4.52
N HIS A 267 17.70 -9.89 3.72
CA HIS A 267 16.84 -8.78 3.31
C HIS A 267 15.93 -8.33 4.46
N PRO A 268 15.80 -7.02 4.77
CA PRO A 268 14.99 -6.54 5.90
C PRO A 268 13.54 -7.02 5.89
N LEU A 269 12.92 -7.15 4.71
CA LEU A 269 11.53 -7.61 4.55
C LEU A 269 11.35 -9.13 4.66
N TYR A 270 12.43 -9.92 4.72
CA TYR A 270 12.36 -11.39 4.78
C TYR A 270 11.53 -11.89 5.98
N ALA A 271 11.77 -11.30 7.16
CA ALA A 271 11.13 -11.70 8.41
C ALA A 271 9.74 -11.07 8.66
N VAL A 272 9.22 -10.29 7.72
CA VAL A 272 7.89 -9.69 7.82
C VAL A 272 6.84 -10.75 7.48
N ASN A 273 6.21 -11.35 8.49
CA ASN A 273 5.28 -12.47 8.35
C ASN A 273 3.87 -12.13 8.87
N GLY A 274 2.92 -13.03 8.62
CA GLY A 274 1.53 -12.91 9.03
C GLY A 274 0.84 -11.73 8.36
N VAL A 275 -0.04 -11.05 9.09
CA VAL A 275 -0.81 -9.89 8.59
C VAL A 275 -0.05 -8.57 8.64
N PHE A 276 1.21 -8.59 9.09
CA PHE A 276 2.01 -7.38 9.22
C PHE A 276 2.50 -6.87 7.86
N ASN A 277 2.64 -5.57 7.78
CA ASN A 277 3.20 -4.86 6.64
C ASN A 277 4.52 -4.21 7.02
N ALA A 278 5.36 -3.94 6.02
CA ALA A 278 6.54 -3.11 6.18
C ALA A 278 6.85 -2.39 4.87
N ILE A 279 7.37 -1.18 5.00
CA ILE A 279 7.81 -0.35 3.89
C ILE A 279 9.26 0.04 4.15
N LEU A 280 10.14 -0.40 3.26
CA LEU A 280 11.55 -0.05 3.24
C LEU A 280 11.73 1.13 2.29
N VAL A 281 12.39 2.17 2.76
CA VAL A 281 12.73 3.37 1.99
C VAL A 281 14.24 3.49 1.95
N HIS A 282 14.81 3.64 0.77
CA HIS A 282 16.23 3.89 0.58
C HIS A 282 16.44 5.35 0.13
N GLY A 283 17.12 6.12 0.97
CA GLY A 283 17.54 7.48 0.68
C GLY A 283 19.02 7.53 0.32
N ASN A 284 19.40 8.46 -0.55
CA ASN A 284 20.78 8.59 -1.05
C ASN A 284 21.83 8.96 0.03
N VAL A 285 21.40 9.48 1.18
CA VAL A 285 22.27 9.89 2.29
C VAL A 285 21.99 9.07 3.54
N LEU A 286 20.72 8.87 3.90
CA LEU A 286 20.29 8.10 5.07
C LEU A 286 20.59 6.60 4.90
N GLY A 287 20.52 6.08 3.67
CA GLY A 287 20.47 4.64 3.43
C GLY A 287 19.08 4.08 3.73
N ASP A 288 19.02 2.91 4.37
CA ASP A 288 17.75 2.19 4.59
C ASP A 288 17.03 2.66 5.86
N ALA A 289 15.76 2.99 5.70
CA ALA A 289 14.80 3.16 6.79
C ALA A 289 13.61 2.23 6.58
N MET A 290 13.15 1.54 7.63
CA MET A 290 12.03 0.62 7.54
C MET A 290 10.91 1.01 8.50
N PHE A 291 9.69 1.06 8.01
CA PHE A 291 8.46 1.30 8.76
C PHE A 291 7.67 0.00 8.82
N TYR A 292 7.42 -0.52 10.01
CA TYR A 292 6.79 -1.82 10.24
C TYR A 292 5.62 -1.70 11.20
N GLY A 293 4.53 -2.44 10.95
CA GLY A 293 3.38 -2.47 11.84
C GLY A 293 2.14 -3.12 11.23
N SER A 294 0.99 -2.80 11.79
CA SER A 294 -0.31 -3.29 11.31
C SER A 294 -0.74 -2.53 10.06
N GLY A 295 -0.74 -3.20 8.91
CA GLY A 295 -1.13 -2.63 7.62
C GLY A 295 -2.64 -2.41 7.43
N ALA A 296 -3.47 -2.90 8.35
CA ALA A 296 -4.93 -2.78 8.34
C ALA A 296 -5.49 -2.94 9.77
N GLY A 297 -6.78 -2.77 9.91
CA GLY A 297 -7.52 -2.95 11.16
C GLY A 297 -8.17 -1.65 11.66
N LYS A 298 -9.26 -1.79 12.41
CA LYS A 298 -10.09 -0.68 12.90
C LYS A 298 -9.25 0.40 13.61
N LEU A 299 -8.62 0.03 14.71
CA LEU A 299 -7.88 0.99 15.54
C LEU A 299 -6.53 1.41 14.96
N PRO A 300 -5.72 0.52 14.35
CA PRO A 300 -4.48 0.96 13.68
C PRO A 300 -4.73 2.00 12.59
N THR A 301 -5.68 1.76 11.69
CA THR A 301 -6.02 2.70 10.61
C THR A 301 -6.62 4.00 11.18
N ALA A 302 -7.53 3.90 12.15
CA ALA A 302 -8.08 5.06 12.83
C ALA A 302 -7.00 5.89 13.55
N SER A 303 -5.98 5.25 14.11
CA SER A 303 -4.85 5.95 14.73
C SER A 303 -4.09 6.83 13.74
N ALA A 304 -3.85 6.34 12.51
CA ALA A 304 -3.22 7.13 11.45
C ALA A 304 -4.09 8.32 11.01
N VAL A 305 -5.41 8.10 10.86
CA VAL A 305 -6.37 9.18 10.57
C VAL A 305 -6.38 10.23 11.68
N VAL A 306 -6.46 9.82 12.95
CA VAL A 306 -6.46 10.76 14.09
C VAL A 306 -5.13 11.48 14.21
N ALA A 307 -4.02 10.86 13.80
CA ALA A 307 -2.73 11.54 13.74
C ALA A 307 -2.74 12.68 12.70
N ASP A 308 -3.43 12.51 11.57
CA ASP A 308 -3.67 13.60 10.60
C ASP A 308 -4.57 14.70 11.20
N VAL A 309 -5.64 14.33 11.92
CA VAL A 309 -6.48 15.28 12.64
C VAL A 309 -5.66 16.12 13.61
N VAL A 310 -4.77 15.49 14.39
CA VAL A 310 -3.87 16.19 15.33
C VAL A 310 -2.92 17.12 14.60
N GLU A 311 -2.37 16.73 13.47
CA GLU A 311 -1.46 17.56 12.68
C GLU A 311 -2.17 18.76 12.07
N MET A 312 -3.37 18.55 11.49
CA MET A 312 -4.22 19.64 10.99
C MET A 312 -4.65 20.60 12.10
N ALA A 313 -5.03 20.06 13.27
CA ALA A 313 -5.45 20.87 14.43
C ALA A 313 -4.35 21.82 14.95
N LYS A 314 -3.09 21.48 14.77
CA LYS A 314 -1.94 22.35 15.06
C LYS A 314 -1.66 23.40 13.98
N ASN A 315 -2.26 23.24 12.81
CA ASN A 315 -1.95 24.01 11.59
C ASN A 315 -3.23 24.48 10.88
N LEU A 316 -4.23 24.97 11.65
CA LEU A 316 -5.52 25.42 11.10
C LEU A 316 -5.41 26.73 10.29
N ASP A 317 -4.34 27.48 10.48
CA ASP A 317 -4.10 28.77 9.84
C ASP A 317 -3.26 28.69 8.58
N LYS A 318 -2.75 27.51 8.22
CA LYS A 318 -1.85 27.33 7.08
C LYS A 318 -1.99 25.98 6.40
N ASN A 319 -1.63 25.96 5.11
CA ASN A 319 -1.45 24.74 4.36
C ASN A 319 -0.05 24.15 4.63
N ILE A 320 0.01 22.83 4.90
CA ILE A 320 1.22 22.04 4.96
C ILE A 320 1.50 21.55 3.54
N PRO A 321 2.58 21.99 2.89
CA PRO A 321 2.84 21.64 1.49
C PRO A 321 3.03 20.13 1.31
N ILE A 322 2.39 19.60 0.28
CA ILE A 322 2.65 18.27 -0.27
C ILE A 322 3.00 18.48 -1.75
N GLU A 323 4.16 17.98 -2.13
CA GLU A 323 4.64 18.08 -3.50
C GLU A 323 4.07 16.93 -4.34
N TRP A 324 2.99 17.20 -5.07
CA TRP A 324 2.37 16.25 -5.99
C TRP A 324 1.56 17.03 -7.03
N SER A 325 2.12 17.16 -8.21
CA SER A 325 1.46 17.83 -9.34
C SER A 325 0.62 16.86 -10.16
N SER A 326 -0.38 17.38 -10.88
CA SER A 326 -1.19 16.60 -11.83
C SER A 326 -0.45 16.23 -13.12
N LYS A 327 0.81 16.65 -13.28
CA LYS A 327 1.63 16.25 -14.43
C LYS A 327 1.91 14.74 -14.31
N LYS A 328 1.50 13.99 -15.33
CA LYS A 328 1.76 12.55 -15.39
C LYS A 328 3.26 12.27 -15.50
N LEU A 329 3.73 11.35 -14.65
CA LEU A 329 5.06 10.75 -14.77
C LEU A 329 4.98 9.59 -15.77
N GLU A 330 5.82 9.62 -16.79
CA GLU A 330 6.04 8.47 -17.66
C GLU A 330 7.01 7.50 -16.95
N LEU A 331 6.50 6.34 -16.55
CA LEU A 331 7.32 5.29 -15.97
C LEU A 331 8.23 4.67 -17.04
N VAL A 332 9.45 4.34 -16.66
CA VAL A 332 10.33 3.49 -17.49
C VAL A 332 9.69 2.11 -17.57
N ASP A 333 9.65 1.52 -18.77
CA ASP A 333 9.09 0.19 -18.98
C ASP A 333 9.78 -0.83 -18.05
N TYR A 334 8.98 -1.55 -17.24
CA TYR A 334 9.50 -2.58 -16.35
C TYR A 334 10.33 -3.65 -17.09
N LYS A 335 10.10 -3.82 -18.39
CA LYS A 335 10.85 -4.75 -19.25
C LYS A 335 12.33 -4.39 -19.39
N GLU A 336 12.70 -3.15 -19.11
CA GLU A 336 14.10 -2.72 -19.05
C GLU A 336 14.77 -3.06 -17.70
N TRP A 337 13.98 -3.43 -16.68
CA TRP A 337 14.53 -3.76 -15.38
C TRP A 337 15.32 -5.06 -15.44
N GLU A 338 16.54 -5.04 -14.95
CA GLU A 338 17.43 -6.20 -14.89
C GLU A 338 17.34 -6.90 -13.54
N ASN A 339 17.02 -8.19 -13.59
CA ASN A 339 16.92 -9.07 -12.43
C ASN A 339 17.61 -10.42 -12.70
N ARG A 340 17.84 -11.19 -11.65
CA ARG A 340 17.96 -12.64 -11.74
C ARG A 340 16.56 -13.22 -11.63
N PHE A 341 16.35 -14.32 -12.33
CA PHE A 341 15.07 -15.02 -12.33
C PHE A 341 15.27 -16.46 -11.89
N PHE A 342 14.47 -16.89 -10.95
CA PHE A 342 14.27 -18.30 -10.69
C PHE A 342 13.20 -18.81 -11.63
N ILE A 343 13.53 -19.86 -12.39
CA ILE A 343 12.66 -20.46 -13.41
C ILE A 343 12.52 -21.94 -13.12
N ARG A 344 11.27 -22.45 -13.23
CA ARG A 344 10.96 -23.88 -13.25
C ARG A 344 10.52 -24.28 -14.64
N THR A 345 11.01 -25.44 -15.12
CA THR A 345 10.71 -25.94 -16.45
C THR A 345 10.75 -27.47 -16.50
N THR A 346 10.02 -28.06 -17.46
CA THR A 346 10.14 -29.48 -17.82
C THR A 346 11.11 -29.70 -18.96
N ALA A 347 11.76 -28.66 -19.51
CA ALA A 347 12.84 -28.79 -20.49
C ALA A 347 14.08 -29.49 -19.88
N ASP A 348 14.91 -30.14 -20.69
CA ASP A 348 16.16 -30.74 -20.24
C ASP A 348 17.27 -29.69 -20.03
N LYS A 349 18.36 -30.10 -19.36
CA LYS A 349 19.51 -29.25 -19.08
C LYS A 349 20.16 -28.69 -20.34
N ALA A 350 20.28 -29.48 -21.39
CA ALA A 350 20.93 -29.08 -22.63
C ALA A 350 20.14 -27.94 -23.32
N ALA A 351 18.80 -28.03 -23.29
CA ALA A 351 17.94 -26.97 -23.79
C ALA A 351 18.05 -25.69 -22.93
N VAL A 352 18.05 -25.81 -21.59
CA VAL A 352 18.24 -24.68 -20.69
C VAL A 352 19.57 -23.96 -20.95
N GLU A 353 20.67 -24.69 -21.02
CA GLU A 353 22.02 -24.12 -21.23
C GLU A 353 22.17 -23.52 -22.64
N ARG A 354 21.52 -24.08 -23.64
CA ARG A 354 21.50 -23.50 -25.00
C ARG A 354 20.80 -22.14 -25.03
N VAL A 355 19.68 -21.98 -24.30
CA VAL A 355 18.86 -20.76 -24.35
C VAL A 355 19.34 -19.71 -23.36
N PHE A 356 19.55 -20.12 -22.10
CA PHE A 356 19.91 -19.19 -21.02
C PHE A 356 21.41 -19.02 -20.84
N GLY A 357 22.23 -19.96 -21.33
CA GLY A 357 23.68 -19.95 -21.09
C GLY A 357 24.00 -20.48 -19.70
N THR A 358 24.88 -19.78 -19.00
CA THR A 358 25.25 -20.10 -17.62
C THR A 358 24.09 -19.86 -16.67
N VAL A 359 23.71 -20.89 -15.90
CA VAL A 359 22.65 -20.83 -14.89
C VAL A 359 23.08 -21.58 -13.62
N THR A 360 22.46 -21.27 -12.50
CA THR A 360 22.65 -22.01 -11.25
C THR A 360 21.45 -22.93 -11.01
N TYR A 361 21.65 -24.25 -11.12
CA TYR A 361 20.59 -25.21 -10.84
C TYR A 361 20.29 -25.31 -9.36
N VAL A 362 19.01 -25.45 -9.06
CA VAL A 362 18.47 -25.62 -7.71
C VAL A 362 17.76 -26.96 -7.62
N GLN A 363 17.98 -27.71 -6.57
CA GLN A 363 17.26 -28.94 -6.27
C GLN A 363 16.40 -28.74 -5.03
N ALA A 364 15.14 -29.13 -5.11
CA ALA A 364 14.22 -29.11 -3.97
C ALA A 364 13.83 -30.56 -3.60
N GLU A 365 13.81 -30.84 -2.31
CA GLU A 365 13.49 -32.18 -1.80
C GLU A 365 12.07 -32.62 -2.21
N GLY A 366 11.98 -33.86 -2.74
CA GLY A 366 10.70 -34.43 -3.16
C GLY A 366 10.13 -33.86 -4.46
N VAL A 367 10.88 -33.05 -5.21
CA VAL A 367 10.49 -32.57 -6.54
C VAL A 367 11.22 -33.35 -7.62
N THR A 368 10.46 -33.92 -8.54
CA THR A 368 10.97 -34.74 -9.66
C THR A 368 10.24 -34.37 -10.95
N GLY A 369 10.86 -34.65 -12.11
CA GLY A 369 10.25 -34.42 -13.42
C GLY A 369 10.32 -32.98 -13.93
N GLU A 370 11.03 -32.11 -13.23
CA GLU A 370 11.26 -30.72 -13.62
C GLU A 370 12.66 -30.25 -13.19
N LEU A 371 13.09 -29.13 -13.74
CA LEU A 371 14.31 -28.44 -13.35
C LEU A 371 13.98 -27.08 -12.78
N GLY A 372 14.65 -26.71 -11.67
CA GLY A 372 14.70 -25.36 -11.15
C GLY A 372 16.09 -24.76 -11.39
N PHE A 373 16.15 -23.51 -11.84
CA PHE A 373 17.41 -22.79 -12.01
C PHE A 373 17.27 -21.29 -11.81
N VAL A 374 18.39 -20.64 -11.47
CA VAL A 374 18.50 -19.18 -11.37
C VAL A 374 19.37 -18.67 -12.52
N THR A 375 18.89 -17.65 -13.23
CA THR A 375 19.61 -17.03 -14.35
C THR A 375 20.72 -16.10 -13.84
N GLU A 376 21.66 -15.75 -14.72
CA GLU A 376 22.44 -14.52 -14.55
C GLU A 376 21.50 -13.30 -14.61
N LYS A 377 22.02 -12.13 -14.28
CA LYS A 377 21.27 -10.88 -14.33
C LYS A 377 20.97 -10.50 -15.79
N ILE A 378 19.69 -10.47 -16.16
CA ILE A 378 19.19 -10.14 -17.49
C ILE A 378 17.97 -9.22 -17.38
N SER A 379 17.61 -8.53 -18.47
CA SER A 379 16.39 -7.73 -18.50
C SER A 379 15.13 -8.60 -18.50
N GLU A 380 14.01 -8.09 -18.00
CA GLU A 380 12.70 -8.76 -18.12
C GLU A 380 12.40 -9.11 -19.59
N ALA A 381 12.67 -8.17 -20.53
CA ALA A 381 12.45 -8.40 -21.96
C ALA A 381 13.27 -9.58 -22.50
N ASP A 382 14.54 -9.71 -22.10
CA ASP A 382 15.38 -10.80 -22.54
C ASP A 382 14.97 -12.13 -21.87
N CYS A 383 14.54 -12.06 -20.61
CA CYS A 383 13.98 -13.23 -19.92
C CYS A 383 12.74 -13.75 -20.66
N GLU A 384 11.77 -12.87 -20.99
CA GLU A 384 10.56 -13.26 -21.74
C GLU A 384 10.87 -13.88 -23.10
N LYS A 385 11.84 -13.34 -23.84
CA LYS A 385 12.29 -13.94 -25.12
C LYS A 385 12.86 -15.36 -24.93
N LYS A 386 13.74 -15.51 -23.93
CA LYS A 386 14.35 -16.79 -23.61
C LYS A 386 13.33 -17.84 -23.10
N GLU A 387 12.33 -17.40 -22.32
CA GLU A 387 11.20 -18.25 -21.91
C GLU A 387 10.40 -18.73 -23.12
N ALA A 388 10.11 -17.83 -24.07
CA ALA A 388 9.39 -18.18 -25.30
C ALA A 388 10.19 -19.16 -26.19
N GLU A 389 11.53 -19.02 -26.26
CA GLU A 389 12.42 -19.92 -26.99
C GLU A 389 12.55 -21.28 -26.30
N LEU A 390 12.69 -21.33 -24.97
CA LEU A 390 12.81 -22.58 -24.22
C LEU A 390 11.50 -23.37 -24.24
N GLY A 391 10.37 -22.68 -24.07
CA GLY A 391 9.07 -23.31 -23.85
C GLY A 391 8.98 -24.07 -22.53
N ASN A 392 7.82 -24.69 -22.27
CA ASN A 392 7.59 -25.57 -21.11
C ASN A 392 7.93 -24.91 -19.75
N ILE A 393 7.75 -23.59 -19.62
CA ILE A 393 7.94 -22.85 -18.37
C ILE A 393 6.78 -23.17 -17.42
N LEU A 394 7.10 -23.56 -16.21
CA LEU A 394 6.14 -23.83 -15.14
C LEU A 394 5.97 -22.60 -14.22
N GLN A 395 7.06 -21.88 -13.96
CA GLN A 395 7.06 -20.71 -13.09
C GLN A 395 8.28 -19.82 -13.38
N LYS A 396 8.09 -18.52 -13.19
CA LYS A 396 9.15 -17.51 -13.12
C LYS A 396 8.93 -16.63 -11.89
N ILE A 397 9.98 -16.42 -11.06
CA ILE A 397 9.95 -15.53 -9.90
C ILE A 397 11.25 -14.71 -9.88
N ARG A 398 11.15 -13.43 -9.64
CA ARG A 398 12.30 -12.52 -9.51
C ARG A 398 13.10 -12.82 -8.25
N VAL A 399 14.43 -12.70 -8.34
CA VAL A 399 15.36 -12.96 -7.23
C VAL A 399 15.97 -11.64 -6.80
N ALA A 400 15.68 -11.20 -5.56
CA ALA A 400 16.23 -9.99 -4.96
C ALA A 400 17.61 -10.22 -4.36
#